data_c98345f38813dd4bc1d591e6ed5a5068
#
_entry.id   c98345f38813dd4bc1d591e6ed5a5068
#
_cell.length_a   1.000
_cell.length_b   1.000
_cell.length_c   1.000
_cell.angle_alpha   90.00
_cell.angle_beta   90.00
_cell.angle_gamma   90.00
#
_symmetry.space_group_name_H-M   'P 1'
#
loop_
_entity.id
_entity.type
_entity.pdbx_description
1 polymer ?
#
loop_
_entity_poly.entity_id
_entity_poly.type
_entity_poly.pdbx_seq_one_letter_code
_entity_poly.pdbx_strand_id
1 'polypeptide(L)'
;SAALRIAGVTRATVAPSGGEVVKDPRTGEPTGILKEDPARNLVTTKVPSPSPATIRRQIVAAMELAARTGVTSVQTDVSPIVAGSSTDVDPALPASFRVMQELERADSLTVRMYVWFPLNREVIGGFRRLGIRAGYGDEWLRLGMVKGYADGTLGSRTAYMLEPFSDDPHTRGLARYTDAQLDSLVAEADAAGLQVILHAIGDAANRQALDAFERAARVNPPHARRHRIEHAQVLAPGDIPRFRQLGVIASMQPTHATSDMRWAETRIGHQRAVQGAYVWRTLLNAGATVIFGTDFPVEPIRPVEGIYSAVTRQSREQPGVPPGGWMPEQRLTREEAIRLYTAAPAYGEWQERVKGMLRPGMLADFVVWSADLLAIPEREILDAEPVMTVVGGRVVYAKP
;
A
#
# COMPACT_ATOMS: atom_id res chain seq x y z
N SER A 1 8.25 -16.83 24.01
CA SER A 1 8.75 -15.46 24.21
C SER A 1 8.06 -14.76 25.37
N ALA A 2 8.63 -13.66 25.89
CA ALA A 2 8.02 -12.85 26.95
C ALA A 2 6.67 -12.29 26.52
N ALA A 3 6.58 -11.81 25.27
CA ALA A 3 5.34 -11.26 24.70
C ALA A 3 4.19 -12.27 24.69
N LEU A 4 4.43 -13.51 24.23
CA LEU A 4 3.41 -14.57 24.25
C LEU A 4 2.92 -14.88 25.67
N ARG A 5 3.83 -14.91 26.65
CA ARG A 5 3.51 -15.14 28.05
C ARG A 5 2.63 -14.04 28.64
N ILE A 6 2.97 -12.76 28.36
CA ILE A 6 2.18 -11.59 28.79
C ILE A 6 0.78 -11.63 28.17
N ALA A 7 0.70 -12.05 26.90
CA ALA A 7 -0.55 -12.15 26.16
C ALA A 7 -1.38 -13.40 26.52
N GLY A 8 -0.85 -14.33 27.32
CA GLY A 8 -1.51 -15.60 27.66
C GLY A 8 -1.62 -16.57 26.48
N VAL A 9 -0.77 -16.41 25.45
CA VAL A 9 -0.73 -17.29 24.26
C VAL A 9 0.04 -18.55 24.59
N THR A 10 -0.64 -19.69 24.55
CA THR A 10 -0.13 -21.01 24.96
C THR A 10 -0.43 -22.06 23.88
N ARG A 11 -0.01 -23.31 24.11
CA ARG A 11 -0.38 -24.45 23.25
C ARG A 11 -1.90 -24.66 23.11
N ALA A 12 -2.68 -24.25 24.13
CA ALA A 12 -4.15 -24.37 24.12
C ALA A 12 -4.83 -23.22 23.34
N THR A 13 -4.10 -22.17 22.98
CA THR A 13 -4.67 -21.02 22.25
C THR A 13 -5.19 -21.45 20.89
N VAL A 14 -6.48 -21.20 20.64
CA VAL A 14 -7.10 -21.35 19.32
C VAL A 14 -6.83 -20.08 18.52
N ALA A 15 -6.37 -20.23 17.28
CA ALA A 15 -6.16 -19.09 16.39
C ALA A 15 -7.51 -18.42 16.09
N PRO A 16 -7.59 -17.08 16.16
CA PRO A 16 -8.78 -16.36 15.71
C PRO A 16 -9.03 -16.58 14.20
N SER A 17 -10.29 -16.43 13.78
CA SER A 17 -10.65 -16.51 12.37
C SER A 17 -9.84 -15.49 11.54
N GLY A 18 -9.29 -15.92 10.42
CA GLY A 18 -8.43 -15.09 9.56
C GLY A 18 -7.00 -14.90 10.09
N GLY A 19 -6.59 -15.61 11.15
CA GLY A 19 -5.23 -15.59 11.67
C GLY A 19 -4.70 -16.99 11.97
N GLU A 20 -3.37 -17.12 12.11
CA GLU A 20 -2.70 -18.37 12.45
C GLU A 20 -1.68 -18.16 13.58
N VAL A 21 -1.79 -19.00 14.64
CA VAL A 21 -0.75 -19.15 15.66
C VAL A 21 0.10 -20.36 15.29
N VAL A 22 1.30 -20.10 14.77
CA VAL A 22 2.19 -21.19 14.33
C VAL A 22 2.71 -21.94 15.55
N LYS A 23 2.49 -23.25 15.59
CA LYS A 23 2.90 -24.14 16.68
C LYS A 23 3.92 -25.15 16.20
N ASP A 24 4.82 -25.53 17.09
CA ASP A 24 5.74 -26.63 16.86
C ASP A 24 4.94 -27.94 16.71
N PRO A 25 5.11 -28.69 15.62
CA PRO A 25 4.29 -29.88 15.33
C PRO A 25 4.50 -31.03 16.32
N ARG A 26 5.60 -31.05 17.09
CA ARG A 26 5.90 -32.12 18.06
C ARG A 26 5.38 -31.77 19.44
N THR A 27 5.49 -30.51 19.85
CA THR A 27 5.18 -30.08 21.21
C THR A 27 3.84 -29.37 21.34
N GLY A 28 3.32 -28.83 20.24
CA GLY A 28 2.14 -27.96 20.20
C GLY A 28 2.39 -26.55 20.77
N GLU A 29 3.61 -26.24 21.19
CA GLU A 29 3.95 -24.92 21.74
C GLU A 29 4.02 -23.85 20.64
N PRO A 30 3.53 -22.62 20.91
CA PRO A 30 3.65 -21.52 19.96
C PRO A 30 5.12 -21.18 19.66
N THR A 31 5.48 -21.16 18.39
CA THR A 31 6.85 -20.83 17.91
C THR A 31 7.21 -19.37 18.12
N GLY A 32 6.22 -18.49 18.26
CA GLY A 32 6.36 -17.03 18.28
C GLY A 32 5.92 -16.35 16.99
N ILE A 33 5.65 -17.11 15.93
CA ILE A 33 5.12 -16.62 14.68
C ILE A 33 3.61 -16.53 14.78
N LEU A 34 3.07 -15.33 14.61
CA LEU A 34 1.64 -15.02 14.53
C LEU A 34 1.39 -14.43 13.15
N LYS A 35 0.60 -15.15 12.34
CA LYS A 35 0.28 -14.71 10.99
C LYS A 35 -1.04 -13.95 10.98
N GLU A 36 -1.08 -12.89 10.25
CA GLU A 36 -2.18 -11.95 10.08
C GLU A 36 -2.62 -11.24 11.38
N ASP A 37 -3.31 -10.12 11.21
CA ASP A 37 -3.70 -9.25 12.31
C ASP A 37 -4.54 -9.94 13.40
N PRO A 38 -5.53 -10.81 13.07
CA PRO A 38 -6.29 -11.47 14.13
C PRO A 38 -5.41 -12.25 15.11
N ALA A 39 -4.37 -12.94 14.62
CA ALA A 39 -3.44 -13.64 15.50
C ALA A 39 -2.45 -12.69 16.18
N ARG A 40 -1.95 -11.68 15.48
CA ARG A 40 -1.05 -10.65 16.03
C ARG A 40 -1.72 -9.86 17.14
N ASN A 41 -3.01 -9.58 17.02
CA ASN A 41 -3.81 -8.84 18.01
C ASN A 41 -3.91 -9.55 19.37
N LEU A 42 -3.71 -10.86 19.43
CA LEU A 42 -3.58 -11.55 20.73
C LEU A 42 -2.46 -10.94 21.60
N VAL A 43 -1.43 -10.39 20.96
CA VAL A 43 -0.27 -9.77 21.63
C VAL A 43 -0.35 -8.25 21.57
N THR A 44 -0.63 -7.67 20.40
CA THR A 44 -0.54 -6.21 20.19
C THR A 44 -1.55 -5.43 21.03
N THR A 45 -2.72 -6.00 21.33
CA THR A 45 -3.71 -5.41 22.24
C THR A 45 -3.22 -5.28 23.70
N LYS A 46 -2.12 -5.95 24.05
CA LYS A 46 -1.48 -5.81 25.38
C LYS A 46 -0.40 -4.72 25.39
N VAL A 47 -0.06 -4.17 24.25
CA VAL A 47 0.90 -3.06 24.14
C VAL A 47 0.14 -1.76 24.51
N PRO A 48 0.64 -0.96 25.47
CA PRO A 48 0.01 0.31 25.79
C PRO A 48 -0.01 1.24 24.57
N SER A 49 -1.14 1.93 24.35
CA SER A 49 -1.23 2.93 23.29
C SER A 49 -0.18 4.03 23.51
N PRO A 50 0.49 4.49 22.43
CA PRO A 50 1.49 5.54 22.56
C PRO A 50 0.84 6.86 22.99
N SER A 51 1.57 7.66 23.80
CA SER A 51 1.09 9.00 24.17
C SER A 51 1.06 9.93 22.94
N PRO A 52 0.23 11.00 22.94
CA PRO A 52 0.23 12.00 21.87
C PRO A 52 1.62 12.59 21.58
N ALA A 53 2.44 12.80 22.61
CA ALA A 53 3.82 13.24 22.44
C ALA A 53 4.70 12.20 21.71
N THR A 54 4.48 10.92 21.96
CA THR A 54 5.17 9.84 21.26
C THR A 54 4.71 9.76 19.80
N ILE A 55 3.40 9.84 19.56
CA ILE A 55 2.83 9.87 18.19
C ILE A 55 3.42 11.05 17.40
N ARG A 56 3.49 12.24 18.01
CA ARG A 56 4.07 13.44 17.37
C ARG A 56 5.53 13.20 16.96
N ARG A 57 6.35 12.65 17.86
CA ARG A 57 7.75 12.32 17.52
C ARG A 57 7.85 11.32 16.37
N GLN A 58 6.98 10.31 16.34
CA GLN A 58 6.96 9.30 15.25
C GLN A 58 6.59 9.94 13.91
N ILE A 59 5.55 10.78 13.87
CA ILE A 59 5.13 11.49 12.65
C ILE A 59 6.24 12.43 12.16
N VAL A 60 6.84 13.21 13.05
CA VAL A 60 7.94 14.12 12.69
C VAL A 60 9.14 13.33 12.14
N ALA A 61 9.54 12.25 12.79
CA ALA A 61 10.64 11.40 12.30
C ALA A 61 10.33 10.77 10.93
N ALA A 62 9.07 10.36 10.69
CA ALA A 62 8.65 9.84 9.39
C ALA A 62 8.69 10.92 8.29
N MET A 63 8.27 12.15 8.60
CA MET A 63 8.35 13.29 7.68
C MET A 63 9.81 13.68 7.36
N GLU A 64 10.69 13.68 8.36
CA GLU A 64 12.13 13.92 8.16
C GLU A 64 12.76 12.84 7.28
N LEU A 65 12.37 11.58 7.48
CA LEU A 65 12.84 10.47 6.64
C LEU A 65 12.32 10.63 5.21
N ALA A 66 11.05 10.94 5.02
CA ALA A 66 10.45 11.19 3.70
C ALA A 66 11.21 12.31 2.96
N ALA A 67 11.45 13.45 3.63
CA ALA A 67 12.19 14.58 3.06
C ALA A 67 13.60 14.17 2.63
N ARG A 68 14.33 13.43 3.48
CA ARG A 68 15.70 12.97 3.17
C ARG A 68 15.77 11.96 2.01
N THR A 69 14.69 11.26 1.74
CA THR A 69 14.64 10.27 0.66
C THR A 69 13.94 10.79 -0.61
N GLY A 70 13.58 12.09 -0.64
CA GLY A 70 13.00 12.72 -1.81
C GLY A 70 11.50 12.47 -1.97
N VAL A 71 10.79 12.18 -0.88
CA VAL A 71 9.34 12.01 -0.90
C VAL A 71 8.66 13.32 -0.49
N THR A 72 7.88 13.89 -1.40
CA THR A 72 7.17 15.17 -1.19
C THR A 72 5.70 14.99 -0.81
N SER A 73 5.14 13.81 -1.07
CA SER A 73 3.72 13.50 -0.82
C SER A 73 3.55 12.03 -0.48
N VAL A 74 2.69 11.75 0.49
CA VAL A 74 2.37 10.39 0.92
C VAL A 74 0.85 10.17 0.94
N GLN A 75 0.46 8.95 0.59
CA GLN A 75 -0.89 8.43 0.78
C GLN A 75 -0.78 7.34 1.85
N THR A 76 -1.22 7.62 3.06
CA THR A 76 -0.79 6.87 4.23
C THR A 76 -1.92 6.59 5.23
N ASP A 77 -1.63 5.71 6.16
CA ASP A 77 -2.46 5.43 7.32
C ASP A 77 -2.45 6.61 8.30
N VAL A 78 -3.55 6.77 9.01
CA VAL A 78 -3.59 7.64 10.19
C VAL A 78 -3.14 6.93 11.47
N SER A 79 -3.02 5.60 11.47
CA SER A 79 -2.61 4.82 12.65
C SER A 79 -1.12 4.93 12.92
N PRO A 80 -0.69 5.00 14.18
CA PRO A 80 0.72 4.80 14.51
C PRO A 80 1.12 3.36 14.21
N ILE A 81 2.32 3.15 13.70
CA ILE A 81 2.91 1.88 13.22
C ILE A 81 2.97 0.77 14.31
N VAL A 82 2.41 0.95 15.47
CA VAL A 82 2.61 0.07 16.64
C VAL A 82 1.64 -1.10 16.72
N ALA A 83 0.49 -1.02 16.10
CA ALA A 83 -0.49 -2.09 16.17
C ALA A 83 -0.92 -2.48 14.75
N GLY A 84 -0.50 -3.62 14.30
CA GLY A 84 -0.97 -4.21 13.05
C GLY A 84 -2.45 -4.58 13.08
N SER A 85 -3.30 -3.63 13.39
CA SER A 85 -4.76 -3.78 13.41
C SER A 85 -5.35 -2.94 12.29
N SER A 86 -5.67 -3.59 11.22
CA SER A 86 -6.19 -2.97 10.02
C SER A 86 -7.71 -2.96 9.92
N THR A 87 -8.42 -3.66 10.80
CA THR A 87 -9.87 -3.86 10.68
C THR A 87 -10.68 -3.21 11.80
N ASP A 88 -10.06 -2.99 12.97
CA ASP A 88 -10.73 -2.37 14.11
C ASP A 88 -10.27 -0.91 14.26
N VAL A 89 -11.14 -0.06 14.76
CA VAL A 89 -10.80 1.33 15.08
C VAL A 89 -9.71 1.31 16.14
N ASP A 90 -8.46 1.58 15.72
CA ASP A 90 -7.37 1.74 16.67
C ASP A 90 -7.72 2.89 17.63
N PRO A 91 -7.73 2.68 18.94
CA PRO A 91 -7.99 3.74 19.92
C PRO A 91 -7.04 4.94 19.77
N ALA A 92 -5.86 4.74 19.18
CA ALA A 92 -4.90 5.81 18.91
C ALA A 92 -5.21 6.59 17.61
N LEU A 93 -6.08 6.09 16.73
CA LEU A 93 -6.44 6.73 15.46
C LEU A 93 -6.88 8.20 15.63
N PRO A 94 -7.80 8.54 16.55
CA PRO A 94 -8.18 9.94 16.77
C PRO A 94 -7.00 10.79 17.26
N ALA A 95 -6.08 10.22 18.05
CA ALA A 95 -4.91 10.93 18.56
C ALA A 95 -3.89 11.22 17.45
N SER A 96 -3.65 10.25 16.54
CA SER A 96 -2.75 10.41 15.41
C SER A 96 -3.25 11.47 14.44
N PHE A 97 -4.51 11.40 14.06
CA PHE A 97 -5.09 12.41 13.18
C PHE A 97 -5.10 13.81 13.80
N ARG A 98 -5.38 13.91 15.11
CA ARG A 98 -5.28 15.19 15.85
C ARG A 98 -3.87 15.76 15.78
N VAL A 99 -2.85 14.94 15.98
CA VAL A 99 -1.44 15.37 15.87
C VAL A 99 -1.12 15.86 14.45
N MET A 100 -1.61 15.16 13.40
CA MET A 100 -1.44 15.63 12.02
C MET A 100 -2.08 17.01 11.81
N GLN A 101 -3.30 17.22 12.33
CA GLN A 101 -3.98 18.51 12.27
C GLN A 101 -3.25 19.61 13.08
N GLU A 102 -2.65 19.28 14.22
CA GLU A 102 -1.83 20.21 15.00
C GLU A 102 -0.57 20.64 14.24
N LEU A 103 0.10 19.68 13.58
CA LEU A 103 1.27 19.94 12.74
C LEU A 103 0.91 20.79 11.52
N GLU A 104 -0.23 20.52 10.90
CA GLU A 104 -0.75 21.30 9.77
C GLU A 104 -1.04 22.75 10.20
N ARG A 105 -1.81 22.97 11.27
CA ARG A 105 -2.10 24.32 11.82
C ARG A 105 -0.86 25.10 12.24
N ALA A 106 0.19 24.39 12.66
CA ALA A 106 1.48 24.98 13.03
C ALA A 106 2.40 25.21 11.82
N ASP A 107 1.93 25.02 10.59
CA ASP A 107 2.72 25.08 9.35
C ASP A 107 4.00 24.22 9.40
N SER A 108 3.91 23.08 10.09
CA SER A 108 5.04 22.20 10.41
C SER A 108 5.06 20.91 9.57
N LEU A 109 4.11 20.73 8.65
CA LEU A 109 4.17 19.61 7.72
C LEU A 109 5.26 19.86 6.68
N THR A 110 6.12 18.87 6.48
CA THR A 110 7.20 18.87 5.48
C THR A 110 6.94 17.88 4.34
N VAL A 111 5.82 17.19 4.40
CA VAL A 111 5.32 16.28 3.36
C VAL A 111 3.80 16.44 3.27
N ARG A 112 3.25 16.38 2.07
CA ARG A 112 1.79 16.41 1.90
C ARG A 112 1.22 15.04 2.21
N MET A 113 0.07 15.00 2.88
CA MET A 113 -0.55 13.77 3.37
C MET A 113 -1.97 13.62 2.83
N TYR A 114 -2.26 12.51 2.19
CA TYR A 114 -3.61 12.04 1.94
C TYR A 114 -3.83 10.79 2.76
N VAL A 115 -4.65 10.89 3.81
CA VAL A 115 -4.76 9.85 4.83
C VAL A 115 -6.01 9.01 4.64
N TRP A 116 -5.87 7.71 4.88
CA TRP A 116 -6.98 6.77 4.87
C TRP A 116 -7.35 6.31 6.28
N PHE A 117 -8.62 5.95 6.42
CA PHE A 117 -9.24 5.42 7.62
C PHE A 117 -9.71 3.98 7.36
N PRO A 118 -9.96 3.16 8.39
CA PRO A 118 -10.47 1.80 8.20
C PRO A 118 -11.80 1.76 7.45
N LEU A 119 -11.95 0.78 6.53
CA LEU A 119 -13.20 0.50 5.83
C LEU A 119 -14.17 -0.22 6.77
N ASN A 120 -14.93 0.54 7.51
CA ASN A 120 -15.99 0.02 8.38
C ASN A 120 -17.18 1.00 8.44
N ARG A 121 -18.33 0.51 8.91
CA ARG A 121 -19.58 1.31 8.93
C ARG A 121 -19.51 2.51 9.86
N GLU A 122 -18.74 2.44 10.92
CA GLU A 122 -18.58 3.56 11.86
C GLU A 122 -17.90 4.74 11.19
N VAL A 123 -16.76 4.51 10.54
CA VAL A 123 -16.01 5.53 9.78
C VAL A 123 -16.83 6.07 8.62
N ILE A 124 -17.42 5.17 7.79
CA ILE A 124 -18.27 5.57 6.66
C ILE A 124 -19.44 6.43 7.15
N GLY A 125 -20.14 6.00 8.19
CA GLY A 125 -21.25 6.74 8.79
C GLY A 125 -20.83 8.08 9.37
N GLY A 126 -19.65 8.15 10.01
CA GLY A 126 -19.06 9.38 10.52
C GLY A 126 -18.77 10.38 9.40
N PHE A 127 -18.08 9.96 8.35
CA PHE A 127 -17.75 10.81 7.20
C PHE A 127 -18.99 11.29 6.47
N ARG A 128 -19.98 10.39 6.25
CA ARG A 128 -21.24 10.76 5.62
C ARG A 128 -22.00 11.82 6.42
N ARG A 129 -22.08 11.70 7.76
CA ARG A 129 -22.75 12.70 8.63
C ARG A 129 -22.08 14.07 8.59
N LEU A 130 -20.74 14.09 8.45
CA LEU A 130 -19.94 15.31 8.36
C LEU A 130 -19.82 15.87 6.94
N GLY A 131 -20.39 15.20 5.93
CA GLY A 131 -20.26 15.59 4.52
C GLY A 131 -18.85 15.42 3.94
N ILE A 132 -17.99 14.64 4.61
CA ILE A 132 -16.64 14.36 4.15
C ILE A 132 -16.69 13.39 2.98
N ARG A 133 -16.01 13.74 1.89
CA ARG A 133 -15.85 12.95 0.66
C ARG A 133 -14.39 12.79 0.30
N ALA A 134 -14.12 11.98 -0.71
CA ALA A 134 -12.78 11.78 -1.24
C ALA A 134 -12.10 13.12 -1.54
N GLY A 135 -10.88 13.28 -1.04
CA GLY A 135 -10.08 14.49 -1.25
C GLY A 135 -10.46 15.69 -0.41
N TYR A 136 -11.25 15.53 0.65
CA TYR A 136 -11.57 16.60 1.59
C TYR A 136 -10.29 17.05 2.34
N GLY A 137 -10.15 18.37 2.52
CA GLY A 137 -8.98 19.00 3.16
C GLY A 137 -8.34 20.02 2.21
N ASP A 138 -7.12 20.39 2.49
CA ASP A 138 -6.35 21.36 1.72
C ASP A 138 -5.21 20.72 0.91
N GLU A 139 -4.17 21.46 0.61
CA GLU A 139 -3.01 20.96 -0.12
C GLU A 139 -2.03 20.16 0.75
N TRP A 140 -2.11 20.27 2.08
CA TRP A 140 -1.18 19.65 3.01
C TRP A 140 -1.74 18.40 3.69
N LEU A 141 -3.00 18.46 4.15
CA LEU A 141 -3.64 17.35 4.84
C LEU A 141 -5.02 17.06 4.25
N ARG A 142 -5.16 15.90 3.64
CA ARG A 142 -6.39 15.45 2.99
C ARG A 142 -6.86 14.12 3.57
N LEU A 143 -8.16 13.89 3.49
CA LEU A 143 -8.82 12.66 3.91
C LEU A 143 -9.99 12.31 2.97
N GLY A 144 -10.67 11.20 3.26
CA GLY A 144 -11.79 10.72 2.45
C GLY A 144 -11.46 9.42 1.70
N MET A 145 -10.33 8.79 2.04
CA MET A 145 -10.06 7.39 1.69
C MET A 145 -10.47 6.46 2.84
N VAL A 146 -10.94 5.26 2.48
CA VAL A 146 -11.17 4.16 3.43
C VAL A 146 -10.49 2.89 2.93
N LYS A 147 -9.72 2.24 3.83
CA LYS A 147 -8.89 1.06 3.53
C LYS A 147 -9.50 -0.20 4.09
N GLY A 148 -9.66 -1.21 3.21
CA GLY A 148 -9.95 -2.59 3.57
C GLY A 148 -8.83 -3.54 3.15
N TYR A 149 -8.82 -4.73 3.74
CA TYR A 149 -7.85 -5.79 3.44
C TYR A 149 -8.62 -7.02 3.02
N ALA A 150 -8.61 -7.36 1.72
CA ALA A 150 -9.35 -8.50 1.21
C ALA A 150 -8.69 -9.84 1.59
N ASP A 151 -7.36 -9.85 1.70
CA ASP A 151 -6.59 -11.04 2.04
C ASP A 151 -5.33 -10.72 2.87
N GLY A 152 -4.42 -11.69 2.96
CA GLY A 152 -3.10 -11.54 3.57
C GLY A 152 -1.99 -11.42 2.55
N THR A 153 -0.83 -12.10 2.77
CA THR A 153 0.39 -11.94 1.97
C THR A 153 0.80 -13.22 1.25
N LEU A 154 1.52 -13.06 0.13
CA LEU A 154 2.01 -14.18 -0.66
C LEU A 154 3.06 -15.00 0.12
N GLY A 155 3.98 -14.32 0.82
CA GLY A 155 5.04 -14.96 1.60
C GLY A 155 4.54 -15.86 2.72
N SER A 156 3.47 -15.47 3.42
CA SER A 156 2.85 -16.25 4.51
C SER A 156 1.86 -17.31 4.02
N ARG A 157 1.56 -17.38 2.73
CA ARG A 157 0.49 -18.18 2.10
C ARG A 157 -0.91 -17.83 2.63
N THR A 158 -1.12 -16.58 2.95
CA THR A 158 -2.42 -16.05 3.37
C THR A 158 -3.08 -15.17 2.28
N ALA A 159 -2.36 -14.86 1.19
CA ALA A 159 -2.96 -14.29 -0.02
C ALA A 159 -4.06 -15.24 -0.55
N TYR A 160 -5.26 -14.70 -0.80
CA TYR A 160 -6.41 -15.51 -1.22
C TYR A 160 -6.34 -15.79 -2.72
N MET A 161 -6.18 -17.07 -3.05
CA MET A 161 -5.89 -17.56 -4.38
C MET A 161 -7.07 -18.33 -4.99
N LEU A 162 -7.25 -18.26 -6.32
CA LEU A 162 -8.22 -19.07 -7.06
C LEU A 162 -7.86 -20.55 -6.99
N GLU A 163 -6.57 -20.86 -7.13
CA GLU A 163 -6.03 -22.21 -7.03
C GLU A 163 -5.10 -22.35 -5.81
N PRO A 164 -4.93 -23.54 -5.24
CA PRO A 164 -4.01 -23.74 -4.13
C PRO A 164 -2.59 -23.25 -4.41
N PHE A 165 -1.84 -22.95 -3.37
CA PHE A 165 -0.42 -22.69 -3.50
C PHE A 165 0.31 -23.90 -4.07
N SER A 166 1.30 -23.67 -4.95
CA SER A 166 2.04 -24.74 -5.60
C SER A 166 2.91 -25.53 -4.63
N ASP A 167 3.40 -24.88 -3.60
CA ASP A 167 4.22 -25.47 -2.54
C ASP A 167 3.42 -25.83 -1.28
N ASP A 168 2.10 -25.65 -1.30
CA ASP A 168 1.18 -26.09 -0.24
C ASP A 168 -0.24 -26.29 -0.81
N PRO A 169 -0.53 -27.47 -1.36
CA PRO A 169 -1.80 -27.74 -2.04
C PRO A 169 -3.01 -27.81 -1.10
N HIS A 170 -2.81 -27.70 0.21
CA HIS A 170 -3.88 -27.76 1.21
C HIS A 170 -4.47 -26.38 1.52
N THR A 171 -3.89 -25.29 1.01
CA THR A 171 -4.39 -23.94 1.26
C THR A 171 -4.50 -23.11 0.00
N ARG A 172 -5.50 -22.23 -0.02
CA ARG A 172 -5.70 -21.16 -1.01
C ARG A 172 -5.57 -19.78 -0.35
N GLY A 173 -5.00 -19.70 0.85
CA GLY A 173 -4.94 -18.47 1.61
C GLY A 173 -6.22 -18.17 2.39
N LEU A 174 -6.43 -16.91 2.74
CA LEU A 174 -7.48 -16.48 3.65
C LEU A 174 -8.23 -15.28 3.08
N ALA A 175 -9.50 -15.46 2.71
CA ALA A 175 -10.41 -14.34 2.47
C ALA A 175 -10.76 -13.68 3.81
N ARG A 176 -10.60 -12.36 3.91
CA ARG A 176 -10.91 -11.60 5.14
C ARG A 176 -12.35 -11.10 5.19
N TYR A 177 -13.03 -11.09 4.06
CA TYR A 177 -14.44 -10.76 3.92
C TYR A 177 -15.16 -11.87 3.15
N THR A 178 -16.42 -12.10 3.47
CA THR A 178 -17.32 -12.73 2.50
C THR A 178 -17.65 -11.73 1.39
N ASP A 179 -18.05 -12.21 0.20
CA ASP A 179 -18.44 -11.33 -0.91
C ASP A 179 -19.53 -10.34 -0.49
N ALA A 180 -20.56 -10.83 0.23
CA ALA A 180 -21.65 -9.98 0.70
C ALA A 180 -21.19 -8.89 1.69
N GLN A 181 -20.23 -9.18 2.54
CA GLN A 181 -19.68 -8.19 3.47
C GLN A 181 -18.90 -7.11 2.72
N LEU A 182 -18.02 -7.50 1.79
CA LEU A 182 -17.22 -6.56 1.01
C LEU A 182 -18.10 -5.72 0.09
N ASP A 183 -19.04 -6.34 -0.62
CA ASP A 183 -20.01 -5.68 -1.47
C ASP A 183 -20.79 -4.58 -0.73
N SER A 184 -21.29 -4.89 0.47
CA SER A 184 -22.03 -3.94 1.28
C SER A 184 -21.17 -2.75 1.72
N LEU A 185 -19.96 -3.02 2.25
CA LEU A 185 -19.07 -1.97 2.73
C LEU A 185 -18.59 -1.05 1.59
N VAL A 186 -18.22 -1.63 0.45
CA VAL A 186 -17.79 -0.88 -0.73
C VAL A 186 -18.92 -0.04 -1.29
N ALA A 187 -20.15 -0.60 -1.42
CA ALA A 187 -21.31 0.14 -1.91
C ALA A 187 -21.69 1.29 -0.97
N GLU A 188 -21.65 1.07 0.36
CA GLU A 188 -21.91 2.11 1.36
C GLU A 188 -20.88 3.24 1.32
N ALA A 189 -19.60 2.93 1.18
CA ALA A 189 -18.52 3.91 1.09
C ALA A 189 -18.59 4.70 -0.23
N ASP A 190 -18.83 4.02 -1.36
CA ASP A 190 -19.03 4.64 -2.67
C ASP A 190 -20.23 5.59 -2.68
N ALA A 191 -21.37 5.18 -2.10
CA ALA A 191 -22.56 6.03 -1.95
C ALA A 191 -22.31 7.27 -1.08
N ALA A 192 -21.37 7.19 -0.13
CA ALA A 192 -20.93 8.34 0.67
C ALA A 192 -19.93 9.24 -0.09
N GLY A 193 -19.51 8.87 -1.30
CA GLY A 193 -18.53 9.61 -2.10
C GLY A 193 -17.09 9.46 -1.59
N LEU A 194 -16.79 8.38 -0.85
CA LEU A 194 -15.45 8.07 -0.36
C LEU A 194 -14.65 7.29 -1.41
N GLN A 195 -13.34 7.43 -1.38
CA GLN A 195 -12.45 6.57 -2.15
C GLN A 195 -12.19 5.29 -1.37
N VAL A 196 -12.54 4.15 -1.96
CA VAL A 196 -12.23 2.84 -1.37
C VAL A 196 -10.88 2.37 -1.90
N ILE A 197 -10.02 1.94 -0.98
CA ILE A 197 -8.76 1.29 -1.28
C ILE A 197 -8.76 -0.10 -0.65
N LEU A 198 -8.49 -1.13 -1.45
CA LEU A 198 -8.49 -2.52 -1.01
C LEU A 198 -7.11 -3.14 -1.19
N HIS A 199 -6.51 -3.60 -0.11
CA HIS A 199 -5.37 -4.50 -0.19
C HIS A 199 -5.85 -5.81 -0.81
N ALA A 200 -5.26 -6.23 -1.92
CA ALA A 200 -5.48 -7.53 -2.51
C ALA A 200 -4.22 -8.04 -3.20
N ILE A 201 -3.69 -9.14 -2.71
CA ILE A 201 -2.46 -9.77 -3.20
C ILE A 201 -2.78 -10.98 -4.08
N GLY A 202 -3.63 -11.89 -3.62
CA GLY A 202 -4.01 -13.07 -4.38
C GLY A 202 -5.01 -12.77 -5.50
N ASP A 203 -5.02 -13.60 -6.53
CA ASP A 203 -5.89 -13.45 -7.70
C ASP A 203 -7.38 -13.60 -7.37
N ALA A 204 -7.75 -14.39 -6.36
CA ALA A 204 -9.12 -14.45 -5.87
C ALA A 204 -9.51 -13.17 -5.11
N ALA A 205 -8.61 -12.60 -4.30
CA ALA A 205 -8.87 -11.35 -3.58
C ALA A 205 -9.00 -10.17 -4.56
N ASN A 206 -8.15 -10.11 -5.58
CA ASN A 206 -8.24 -9.11 -6.64
C ASN A 206 -9.57 -9.21 -7.39
N ARG A 207 -10.03 -10.41 -7.73
CA ARG A 207 -11.33 -10.64 -8.33
C ARG A 207 -12.46 -10.17 -7.43
N GLN A 208 -12.45 -10.55 -6.15
CA GLN A 208 -13.43 -10.15 -5.16
C GLN A 208 -13.51 -8.62 -5.04
N ALA A 209 -12.36 -7.93 -5.04
CA ALA A 209 -12.31 -6.47 -5.01
C ALA A 209 -12.93 -5.83 -6.28
N LEU A 210 -12.58 -6.35 -7.46
CA LEU A 210 -13.14 -5.88 -8.73
C LEU A 210 -14.67 -6.11 -8.80
N ASP A 211 -15.15 -7.27 -8.31
CA ASP A 211 -16.58 -7.59 -8.26
C ASP A 211 -17.33 -6.61 -7.34
N ALA A 212 -16.76 -6.29 -6.18
CA ALA A 212 -17.34 -5.33 -5.24
C ALA A 212 -17.40 -3.90 -5.85
N PHE A 213 -16.35 -3.46 -6.55
CA PHE A 213 -16.34 -2.18 -7.24
C PHE A 213 -17.34 -2.13 -8.40
N GLU A 214 -17.46 -3.21 -9.17
CA GLU A 214 -18.44 -3.33 -10.24
C GLU A 214 -19.86 -3.28 -9.70
N ARG A 215 -20.15 -3.98 -8.60
CA ARG A 215 -21.45 -3.94 -7.93
C ARG A 215 -21.77 -2.53 -7.43
N ALA A 216 -20.82 -1.86 -6.75
CA ALA A 216 -21.01 -0.49 -6.29
C ALA A 216 -21.34 0.45 -7.45
N ALA A 217 -20.65 0.30 -8.59
CA ALA A 217 -20.93 1.10 -9.77
C ALA A 217 -22.31 0.84 -10.41
N ARG A 218 -22.89 -0.35 -10.20
CA ARG A 218 -24.24 -0.70 -10.68
C ARG A 218 -25.34 -0.17 -9.76
N VAL A 219 -25.14 -0.17 -8.45
CA VAL A 219 -26.19 0.18 -7.48
C VAL A 219 -26.19 1.65 -7.10
N ASN A 220 -25.09 2.36 -7.27
CA ASN A 220 -24.96 3.76 -6.92
C ASN A 220 -24.99 4.66 -8.16
N PRO A 221 -25.45 5.92 -8.05
CA PRO A 221 -25.42 6.88 -9.15
C PRO A 221 -24.02 7.05 -9.75
N PRO A 222 -23.91 7.29 -11.07
CA PRO A 222 -22.63 7.56 -11.71
C PRO A 222 -21.94 8.79 -11.12
N HIS A 223 -20.67 8.65 -10.76
CA HIS A 223 -19.79 9.74 -10.34
C HIS A 223 -18.33 9.38 -10.65
N ALA A 224 -17.42 10.33 -10.51
CA ALA A 224 -16.00 10.06 -10.71
C ALA A 224 -15.48 9.18 -9.55
N ARG A 225 -15.26 7.91 -9.85
CA ARG A 225 -14.67 6.92 -8.95
C ARG A 225 -13.20 6.79 -9.26
N ARG A 226 -12.37 6.76 -8.25
CA ARG A 226 -10.94 6.41 -8.34
C ARG A 226 -10.61 5.39 -7.26
N HIS A 227 -11.50 4.39 -7.12
CA HIS A 227 -11.23 3.25 -6.24
C HIS A 227 -9.97 2.55 -6.71
N ARG A 228 -9.27 1.92 -5.79
CA ARG A 228 -8.01 1.29 -6.14
C ARG A 228 -7.77 0.00 -5.39
N ILE A 229 -6.97 -0.85 -5.98
CA ILE A 229 -6.44 -2.06 -5.38
C ILE A 229 -4.98 -1.81 -5.07
N GLU A 230 -4.64 -1.88 -3.78
CA GLU A 230 -3.26 -1.86 -3.31
C GLU A 230 -2.64 -3.23 -3.56
N HIS A 231 -1.43 -3.19 -4.04
CA HIS A 231 -0.59 -4.29 -4.49
C HIS A 231 -1.00 -4.83 -5.86
N ALA A 232 -2.25 -5.26 -6.08
CA ALA A 232 -2.66 -5.89 -7.34
C ALA A 232 -1.59 -6.92 -7.80
N GLN A 233 -1.11 -7.72 -6.83
CA GLN A 233 0.19 -8.39 -6.93
C GLN A 233 0.15 -9.63 -7.81
N VAL A 234 -0.89 -10.45 -7.67
CA VAL A 234 -1.15 -11.60 -8.51
C VAL A 234 -2.55 -11.45 -9.10
N LEU A 235 -2.66 -11.42 -10.41
CA LEU A 235 -3.91 -11.21 -11.14
C LEU A 235 -4.24 -12.40 -12.01
N ALA A 236 -5.49 -12.80 -12.05
CA ALA A 236 -5.96 -13.70 -13.09
C ALA A 236 -5.98 -12.94 -14.43
N PRO A 237 -5.49 -13.52 -15.55
CA PRO A 237 -5.42 -12.84 -16.84
C PRO A 237 -6.75 -12.21 -17.30
N GLY A 238 -7.89 -12.88 -17.02
CA GLY A 238 -9.21 -12.38 -17.36
C GLY A 238 -9.66 -11.14 -16.57
N ASP A 239 -9.02 -10.85 -15.43
CA ASP A 239 -9.36 -9.69 -14.58
C ASP A 239 -8.54 -8.44 -14.95
N ILE A 240 -7.43 -8.57 -15.67
CA ILE A 240 -6.57 -7.45 -16.07
C ILE A 240 -7.34 -6.36 -16.86
N PRO A 241 -8.15 -6.69 -17.87
CA PRO A 241 -8.92 -5.68 -18.61
C PRO A 241 -9.96 -4.94 -17.76
N ARG A 242 -10.43 -5.54 -16.65
CA ARG A 242 -11.44 -4.97 -15.78
C ARG A 242 -10.96 -3.72 -15.06
N PHE A 243 -9.65 -3.59 -14.79
CA PHE A 243 -9.10 -2.36 -14.21
C PHE A 243 -9.45 -1.13 -15.06
N ARG A 244 -9.24 -1.22 -16.39
CA ARG A 244 -9.64 -0.14 -17.31
C ARG A 244 -11.16 0.02 -17.38
N GLN A 245 -11.88 -1.09 -17.54
CA GLN A 245 -13.34 -1.06 -17.73
C GLN A 245 -14.06 -0.42 -16.54
N LEU A 246 -13.58 -0.66 -15.32
CA LEU A 246 -14.15 -0.14 -14.08
C LEU A 246 -13.49 1.16 -13.62
N GLY A 247 -12.42 1.61 -14.28
CA GLY A 247 -11.64 2.78 -13.85
C GLY A 247 -10.92 2.57 -12.52
N VAL A 248 -10.66 1.31 -12.15
CA VAL A 248 -9.95 0.95 -10.92
C VAL A 248 -8.44 1.19 -11.11
N ILE A 249 -7.83 1.79 -10.11
CA ILE A 249 -6.39 2.07 -10.10
C ILE A 249 -5.65 0.86 -9.52
N ALA A 250 -4.62 0.38 -10.22
CA ALA A 250 -3.65 -0.57 -9.68
C ALA A 250 -2.52 0.20 -8.96
N SER A 251 -2.50 0.14 -7.63
CA SER A 251 -1.52 0.82 -6.78
C SER A 251 -0.44 -0.18 -6.37
N MET A 252 0.69 -0.17 -7.07
CA MET A 252 1.68 -1.24 -7.00
C MET A 252 3.01 -0.76 -6.43
N GLN A 253 3.83 -1.71 -5.99
CA GLN A 253 5.15 -1.48 -5.41
C GLN A 253 6.20 -2.29 -6.18
N PRO A 254 7.01 -1.65 -7.04
CA PRO A 254 7.99 -2.38 -7.83
C PRO A 254 9.05 -3.12 -7.01
N THR A 255 9.36 -2.62 -5.81
CA THR A 255 10.28 -3.27 -4.88
C THR A 255 9.79 -4.64 -4.43
N HIS A 256 8.48 -4.83 -4.25
CA HIS A 256 7.90 -6.15 -3.91
C HIS A 256 8.26 -7.21 -4.95
N ALA A 257 8.21 -6.89 -6.24
CA ALA A 257 8.58 -7.85 -7.29
C ALA A 257 10.03 -8.34 -7.14
N THR A 258 10.96 -7.44 -6.85
CA THR A 258 12.38 -7.78 -6.75
C THR A 258 12.77 -8.36 -5.39
N SER A 259 11.99 -8.13 -4.35
CA SER A 259 12.12 -8.82 -3.07
C SER A 259 11.59 -10.24 -3.15
N ASP A 260 10.45 -10.43 -3.84
CA ASP A 260 9.71 -11.69 -3.88
C ASP A 260 10.17 -12.65 -4.99
N MET A 261 10.85 -12.18 -6.04
CA MET A 261 11.27 -12.98 -7.19
C MET A 261 12.03 -14.27 -6.84
N ARG A 262 12.67 -14.30 -5.67
CA ARG A 262 13.43 -15.47 -5.21
C ARG A 262 12.55 -16.66 -4.84
N TRP A 263 11.29 -16.40 -4.52
CA TRP A 263 10.38 -17.44 -4.01
C TRP A 263 8.95 -17.38 -4.56
N ALA A 264 8.57 -16.31 -5.26
CA ALA A 264 7.21 -16.11 -5.76
C ALA A 264 6.78 -17.29 -6.66
N GLU A 265 7.63 -17.73 -7.61
CA GLU A 265 7.33 -18.87 -8.47
C GLU A 265 7.19 -20.18 -7.70
N THR A 266 7.91 -20.35 -6.60
CA THR A 266 7.73 -21.51 -5.71
C THR A 266 6.34 -21.50 -5.09
N ARG A 267 5.83 -20.33 -4.71
CA ARG A 267 4.51 -20.18 -4.10
C ARG A 267 3.37 -20.45 -5.04
N ILE A 268 3.43 -19.91 -6.27
CA ILE A 268 2.28 -19.90 -7.19
C ILE A 268 2.52 -20.69 -8.49
N GLY A 269 3.72 -21.21 -8.68
CA GLY A 269 4.13 -21.88 -9.92
C GLY A 269 4.50 -20.90 -11.03
N HIS A 270 5.38 -21.33 -11.92
CA HIS A 270 5.93 -20.51 -13.00
C HIS A 270 4.84 -19.91 -13.90
N GLN A 271 3.88 -20.72 -14.33
CA GLN A 271 2.84 -20.25 -15.26
C GLN A 271 1.99 -19.13 -14.69
N ARG A 272 1.51 -19.25 -13.45
CA ARG A 272 0.72 -18.19 -12.78
C ARG A 272 1.58 -16.94 -12.55
N ALA A 273 2.86 -17.12 -12.20
CA ALA A 273 3.76 -16.00 -11.99
C ALA A 273 3.95 -15.20 -13.29
N VAL A 274 4.27 -15.86 -14.40
CA VAL A 274 4.46 -15.18 -15.70
C VAL A 274 3.18 -14.49 -16.17
N GLN A 275 2.03 -15.11 -15.97
CA GLN A 275 0.76 -14.59 -16.48
C GLN A 275 0.16 -13.46 -15.65
N GLY A 276 0.47 -13.41 -14.34
CA GLY A 276 -0.29 -12.55 -13.43
C GLY A 276 0.50 -11.87 -12.31
N ALA A 277 1.76 -12.24 -12.03
CA ALA A 277 2.47 -11.67 -10.89
C ALA A 277 3.23 -10.39 -11.25
N TYR A 278 2.94 -9.29 -10.54
CA TYR A 278 3.63 -7.99 -10.71
C TYR A 278 3.60 -7.47 -12.15
N VAL A 279 2.45 -7.56 -12.81
CA VAL A 279 2.27 -7.37 -14.27
C VAL A 279 1.94 -5.93 -14.64
N TRP A 280 2.69 -4.96 -14.14
CA TRP A 280 2.40 -3.52 -14.38
C TRP A 280 2.50 -3.11 -15.83
N ARG A 281 3.43 -3.67 -16.64
CA ARG A 281 3.49 -3.41 -18.09
C ARG A 281 2.24 -3.94 -18.79
N THR A 282 1.79 -5.12 -18.43
CA THR A 282 0.57 -5.73 -18.98
C THR A 282 -0.67 -4.89 -18.63
N LEU A 283 -0.78 -4.39 -17.38
CA LEU A 283 -1.84 -3.49 -16.97
C LEU A 283 -1.82 -2.17 -17.77
N LEU A 284 -0.64 -1.54 -17.93
CA LEU A 284 -0.49 -0.33 -18.74
C LEU A 284 -0.90 -0.57 -20.20
N ASN A 285 -0.49 -1.69 -20.80
CA ASN A 285 -0.85 -2.06 -22.17
C ASN A 285 -2.36 -2.31 -22.31
N ALA A 286 -3.02 -2.81 -21.27
CA ALA A 286 -4.47 -2.94 -21.20
C ALA A 286 -5.20 -1.58 -20.99
N GLY A 287 -4.45 -0.49 -20.81
CA GLY A 287 -4.96 0.85 -20.59
C GLY A 287 -5.45 1.10 -19.18
N ALA A 288 -5.05 0.29 -18.21
CA ALA A 288 -5.32 0.50 -16.79
C ALA A 288 -4.50 1.68 -16.25
N THR A 289 -5.05 2.38 -15.26
CA THR A 289 -4.29 3.36 -14.48
C THR A 289 -3.44 2.61 -13.45
N VAL A 290 -2.13 2.78 -13.53
CA VAL A 290 -1.16 2.23 -12.57
C VAL A 290 -0.51 3.39 -11.83
N ILE A 291 -0.35 3.26 -10.52
CA ILE A 291 0.41 4.17 -9.67
C ILE A 291 1.41 3.38 -8.84
N PHE A 292 2.53 4.02 -8.48
CA PHE A 292 3.56 3.39 -7.66
C PHE A 292 3.71 4.06 -6.29
N GLY A 293 4.08 3.24 -5.31
CA GLY A 293 4.44 3.64 -3.96
C GLY A 293 5.53 2.73 -3.39
N THR A 294 5.95 3.00 -2.15
CA THR A 294 7.01 2.23 -1.48
C THR A 294 6.46 1.17 -0.52
N ASP A 295 5.26 1.37 0.00
CA ASP A 295 4.68 0.55 1.08
C ASP A 295 5.56 0.53 2.35
N PHE A 296 6.19 1.69 2.65
CA PHE A 296 6.96 1.84 3.88
C PHE A 296 6.08 1.61 5.13
N PRO A 297 6.51 0.84 6.13
CA PRO A 297 7.85 0.31 6.35
C PRO A 297 8.08 -1.14 5.89
N VAL A 298 7.17 -1.73 5.10
CA VAL A 298 7.36 -3.08 4.53
C VAL A 298 8.60 -3.09 3.63
N GLU A 299 8.75 -2.06 2.81
CA GLU A 299 9.95 -1.79 2.03
C GLU A 299 10.54 -0.41 2.41
N PRO A 300 11.82 -0.15 2.12
CA PRO A 300 12.42 1.16 2.39
C PRO A 300 11.68 2.31 1.68
N ILE A 301 11.57 3.47 2.35
CA ILE A 301 10.99 4.68 1.76
C ILE A 301 11.99 5.36 0.80
N ARG A 302 12.50 4.63 -0.20
CA ARG A 302 13.47 5.10 -1.19
C ARG A 302 12.92 4.93 -2.61
N PRO A 303 12.35 5.98 -3.22
CA PRO A 303 11.76 5.88 -4.57
C PRO A 303 12.72 5.36 -5.63
N VAL A 304 14.01 5.67 -5.52
CA VAL A 304 15.05 5.18 -6.44
C VAL A 304 15.14 3.66 -6.48
N GLU A 305 14.88 2.97 -5.37
CA GLU A 305 14.85 1.50 -5.34
C GLU A 305 13.66 0.95 -6.14
N GLY A 306 12.51 1.62 -6.04
CA GLY A 306 11.34 1.27 -6.85
C GLY A 306 11.52 1.60 -8.34
N ILE A 307 12.15 2.73 -8.66
CA ILE A 307 12.49 3.09 -10.05
C ILE A 307 13.46 2.05 -10.62
N TYR A 308 14.52 1.69 -9.89
CA TYR A 308 15.45 0.64 -10.29
C TYR A 308 14.71 -0.68 -10.53
N SER A 309 13.88 -1.11 -9.59
CA SER A 309 13.11 -2.36 -9.68
C SER A 309 12.16 -2.37 -10.90
N ALA A 310 11.50 -1.25 -11.18
CA ALA A 310 10.59 -1.12 -12.33
C ALA A 310 11.33 -1.17 -13.68
N VAL A 311 12.52 -0.57 -13.75
CA VAL A 311 13.31 -0.47 -14.99
C VAL A 311 14.09 -1.76 -15.25
N THR A 312 14.64 -2.39 -14.22
CA THR A 312 15.55 -3.53 -14.38
C THR A 312 14.94 -4.89 -14.08
N ARG A 313 13.98 -4.95 -13.17
CA ARG A 313 13.45 -6.20 -12.60
C ARG A 313 14.56 -7.06 -11.95
N GLN A 314 15.57 -6.41 -11.37
CA GLN A 314 16.72 -7.01 -10.73
C GLN A 314 16.77 -6.73 -9.23
N SER A 315 17.51 -7.56 -8.50
CA SER A 315 17.72 -7.39 -7.07
C SER A 315 18.43 -6.08 -6.73
N ARG A 316 17.90 -5.39 -5.74
CA ARG A 316 18.57 -4.21 -5.15
C ARG A 316 19.80 -4.60 -4.33
N GLU A 317 19.77 -5.78 -3.71
CA GLU A 317 20.88 -6.32 -2.89
C GLU A 317 22.00 -6.87 -3.76
N GLN A 318 21.67 -7.36 -4.95
CA GLN A 318 22.59 -7.91 -5.94
C GLN A 318 22.28 -7.34 -7.34
N PRO A 319 22.66 -6.07 -7.60
CA PRO A 319 22.40 -5.44 -8.89
C PRO A 319 22.95 -6.27 -10.05
N GLY A 320 22.16 -6.43 -11.12
CA GLY A 320 22.51 -7.31 -12.23
C GLY A 320 21.94 -8.73 -12.13
N VAL A 321 21.29 -9.10 -11.01
CA VAL A 321 20.74 -10.45 -10.79
C VAL A 321 19.21 -10.39 -10.70
N PRO A 322 18.47 -11.25 -11.44
CA PRO A 322 18.99 -12.13 -12.51
C PRO A 322 19.41 -11.33 -13.75
N PRO A 323 20.34 -11.85 -14.55
CA PRO A 323 20.72 -11.22 -15.82
C PRO A 323 19.48 -10.96 -16.69
N GLY A 324 19.31 -9.73 -17.21
CA GLY A 324 18.15 -9.32 -17.99
C GLY A 324 16.89 -9.00 -17.18
N GLY A 325 16.86 -9.33 -15.87
CA GLY A 325 15.72 -9.10 -14.99
C GLY A 325 14.75 -10.28 -14.90
N TRP A 326 14.01 -10.38 -13.79
CA TRP A 326 12.93 -11.34 -13.60
C TRP A 326 11.68 -10.90 -14.37
N MET A 327 11.19 -11.73 -15.31
CA MET A 327 10.09 -11.35 -16.21
C MET A 327 10.35 -10.02 -16.93
N PRO A 328 11.40 -9.96 -17.78
CA PRO A 328 11.88 -8.71 -18.36
C PRO A 328 10.88 -8.01 -19.28
N GLU A 329 9.86 -8.72 -19.77
CA GLU A 329 8.74 -8.16 -20.53
C GLU A 329 7.89 -7.18 -19.71
N GLN A 330 8.01 -7.19 -18.40
CA GLN A 330 7.34 -6.25 -17.50
C GLN A 330 8.18 -5.00 -17.18
N ARG A 331 9.38 -4.86 -17.73
CA ARG A 331 10.23 -3.67 -17.54
C ARG A 331 9.56 -2.40 -18.06
N LEU A 332 9.84 -1.29 -17.41
CA LEU A 332 9.41 0.05 -17.80
C LEU A 332 10.60 0.88 -18.29
N THR A 333 10.32 1.93 -19.06
CA THR A 333 11.31 2.98 -19.25
C THR A 333 11.49 3.82 -17.98
N ARG A 334 12.54 4.59 -17.89
CA ARG A 334 12.80 5.47 -16.74
C ARG A 334 11.73 6.55 -16.60
N GLU A 335 11.35 7.14 -17.72
CA GLU A 335 10.29 8.15 -17.77
C GLU A 335 8.95 7.60 -17.29
N GLU A 336 8.60 6.38 -17.73
CA GLU A 336 7.40 5.70 -17.24
C GLU A 336 7.47 5.45 -15.74
N ALA A 337 8.59 4.91 -15.23
CA ALA A 337 8.76 4.63 -13.82
C ALA A 337 8.67 5.91 -12.97
N ILE A 338 9.35 7.00 -13.38
CA ILE A 338 9.28 8.29 -12.70
C ILE A 338 7.84 8.84 -12.73
N ARG A 339 7.17 8.78 -13.88
CA ARG A 339 5.79 9.23 -14.02
C ARG A 339 4.85 8.46 -13.09
N LEU A 340 5.05 7.16 -12.92
CA LEU A 340 4.23 6.33 -12.04
C LEU A 340 4.50 6.59 -10.55
N TYR A 341 5.64 7.21 -10.21
CA TYR A 341 5.94 7.70 -8.84
C TYR A 341 5.56 9.17 -8.61
N THR A 342 5.17 9.93 -9.64
CA THR A 342 4.92 11.37 -9.55
C THR A 342 3.55 11.79 -10.03
N ALA A 343 3.34 11.91 -11.33
CA ALA A 343 2.09 12.37 -11.93
C ALA A 343 0.92 11.38 -11.72
N ALA A 344 1.20 10.08 -11.77
CA ALA A 344 0.15 9.09 -11.64
C ALA A 344 -0.43 9.00 -10.21
N PRO A 345 0.36 9.02 -9.11
CA PRO A 345 -0.20 9.11 -7.76
C PRO A 345 -1.01 10.39 -7.52
N ALA A 346 -0.61 11.53 -8.11
CA ALA A 346 -1.39 12.77 -8.04
C ALA A 346 -2.79 12.60 -8.65
N TYR A 347 -2.90 11.86 -9.75
CA TYR A 347 -4.21 11.46 -10.29
C TYR A 347 -5.00 10.61 -9.28
N GLY A 348 -4.35 9.68 -8.60
CA GLY A 348 -4.98 8.80 -7.61
C GLY A 348 -5.68 9.55 -6.47
N GLU A 349 -5.34 10.80 -6.25
CA GLU A 349 -5.89 11.66 -5.19
C GLU A 349 -6.55 12.97 -5.71
N TRP A 350 -6.92 13.02 -6.99
CA TRP A 350 -7.55 14.21 -7.65
C TRP A 350 -6.70 15.48 -7.60
N GLN A 351 -5.37 15.34 -7.60
CA GLN A 351 -4.44 16.47 -7.58
C GLN A 351 -3.54 16.57 -8.82
N GLU A 352 -3.87 15.88 -9.89
CA GLU A 352 -3.11 15.89 -11.15
C GLU A 352 -3.00 17.27 -11.83
N ARG A 353 -3.84 18.22 -11.40
CA ARG A 353 -3.81 19.60 -11.92
C ARG A 353 -2.99 20.55 -11.06
N VAL A 354 -2.58 20.11 -9.85
CA VAL A 354 -1.88 20.95 -8.88
C VAL A 354 -0.51 20.44 -8.51
N LYS A 355 -0.23 19.13 -8.65
CA LYS A 355 1.07 18.54 -8.34
C LYS A 355 1.42 17.34 -9.24
N GLY A 356 2.63 16.79 -9.05
CA GLY A 356 3.13 15.60 -9.77
C GLY A 356 3.92 15.93 -11.03
N MET A 357 3.99 17.20 -11.43
CA MET A 357 4.81 17.69 -12.55
C MET A 357 5.33 19.10 -12.26
N LEU A 358 6.49 19.43 -12.84
CA LEU A 358 7.04 20.79 -12.80
C LEU A 358 6.49 21.59 -13.99
N ARG A 359 5.39 22.32 -13.73
CA ARG A 359 4.75 23.21 -14.72
C ARG A 359 4.31 24.51 -14.05
N PRO A 360 4.29 25.65 -14.78
CA PRO A 360 3.71 26.89 -14.27
C PRO A 360 2.27 26.68 -13.78
N GLY A 361 1.96 27.21 -12.60
CA GLY A 361 0.67 27.05 -11.94
C GLY A 361 0.49 25.79 -11.09
N MET A 362 1.48 24.89 -11.08
CA MET A 362 1.51 23.77 -10.16
C MET A 362 2.32 24.08 -8.88
N LEU A 363 2.11 23.27 -7.84
CA LEU A 363 2.85 23.36 -6.60
C LEU A 363 4.35 23.12 -6.85
N ALA A 364 5.19 23.89 -6.17
CA ALA A 364 6.64 23.76 -6.25
C ALA A 364 7.11 22.62 -5.33
N ASP A 365 6.76 21.39 -5.70
CA ASP A 365 7.17 20.15 -5.05
C ASP A 365 8.15 19.43 -5.97
N PHE A 366 9.42 19.38 -5.58
CA PHE A 366 10.44 18.75 -6.42
C PHE A 366 11.63 18.25 -5.61
N VAL A 367 12.41 17.37 -6.23
CA VAL A 367 13.64 16.82 -5.68
C VAL A 367 14.78 17.09 -6.65
N VAL A 368 15.89 17.62 -6.14
CA VAL A 368 17.16 17.69 -6.87
C VAL A 368 17.95 16.44 -6.49
N TRP A 369 18.27 15.64 -7.48
CA TRP A 369 19.04 14.42 -7.32
C TRP A 369 20.53 14.65 -7.54
N SER A 370 21.40 13.82 -6.93
CA SER A 370 22.84 13.85 -7.10
C SER A 370 23.29 13.47 -8.52
N ALA A 371 22.41 12.87 -9.31
CA ALA A 371 22.69 12.45 -10.68
C ALA A 371 21.41 12.50 -11.54
N ASP A 372 21.57 12.57 -12.86
CA ASP A 372 20.46 12.48 -13.80
C ASP A 372 19.94 11.05 -13.91
N LEU A 373 18.82 10.76 -13.24
CA LEU A 373 18.18 9.43 -13.23
C LEU A 373 17.80 8.92 -14.62
N LEU A 374 17.68 9.80 -15.61
CA LEU A 374 17.37 9.44 -17.00
C LEU A 374 18.60 8.97 -17.77
N ALA A 375 19.81 9.41 -17.37
CA ALA A 375 21.03 9.22 -18.14
C ALA A 375 22.05 8.25 -17.51
N ILE A 376 22.13 8.17 -16.16
CA ILE A 376 23.11 7.32 -15.47
C ILE A 376 22.93 5.83 -15.78
N PRO A 377 23.97 4.98 -15.68
CA PRO A 377 23.82 3.52 -15.75
C PRO A 377 22.75 3.00 -14.79
N GLU A 378 21.99 1.97 -15.20
CA GLU A 378 20.83 1.47 -14.42
C GLU A 378 21.21 1.15 -12.96
N ARG A 379 22.35 0.50 -12.72
CA ARG A 379 22.82 0.15 -11.36
C ARG A 379 23.06 1.37 -10.48
N GLU A 380 23.46 2.50 -11.07
CA GLU A 380 23.77 3.73 -10.36
C GLU A 380 22.51 4.49 -9.89
N ILE A 381 21.32 4.08 -10.37
CA ILE A 381 20.04 4.59 -9.87
C ILE A 381 19.92 4.34 -8.35
N LEU A 382 20.46 3.21 -7.86
CA LEU A 382 20.44 2.86 -6.43
C LEU A 382 21.32 3.79 -5.58
N ASP A 383 22.35 4.39 -6.17
CA ASP A 383 23.30 5.27 -5.51
C ASP A 383 22.87 6.75 -5.57
N ALA A 384 21.85 7.05 -6.37
CA ALA A 384 21.34 8.42 -6.46
C ALA A 384 20.68 8.84 -5.15
N GLU A 385 21.07 10.02 -4.67
CA GLU A 385 20.57 10.59 -3.42
C GLU A 385 19.94 11.97 -3.64
N PRO A 386 18.91 12.33 -2.87
CA PRO A 386 18.43 13.71 -2.86
C PRO A 386 19.53 14.67 -2.38
N VAL A 387 19.80 15.69 -3.16
CA VAL A 387 20.63 16.84 -2.75
C VAL A 387 19.75 17.89 -2.07
N MET A 388 18.52 18.04 -2.58
CA MET A 388 17.53 18.94 -2.00
C MET A 388 16.12 18.39 -2.26
N THR A 389 15.27 18.52 -1.26
CA THR A 389 13.82 18.26 -1.38
C THR A 389 13.06 19.53 -1.05
N VAL A 390 12.16 19.92 -1.94
CA VAL A 390 11.34 21.14 -1.82
C VAL A 390 9.87 20.74 -1.84
N VAL A 391 9.09 21.29 -0.89
CA VAL A 391 7.64 21.10 -0.80
C VAL A 391 6.97 22.45 -0.63
N GLY A 392 6.06 22.82 -1.53
CA GLY A 392 5.40 24.12 -1.50
C GLY A 392 6.37 25.29 -1.61
N GLY A 393 7.47 25.13 -2.33
CA GLY A 393 8.54 26.14 -2.46
C GLY A 393 9.45 26.25 -1.23
N ARG A 394 9.23 25.46 -0.16
CA ARG A 394 10.08 25.42 1.04
C ARG A 394 11.10 24.30 0.91
N VAL A 395 12.38 24.59 1.18
CA VAL A 395 13.41 23.57 1.29
C VAL A 395 13.17 22.80 2.60
N VAL A 396 12.72 21.54 2.49
CA VAL A 396 12.45 20.66 3.64
C VAL A 396 13.63 19.74 3.95
N TYR A 397 14.53 19.57 2.99
CA TYR A 397 15.80 18.88 3.15
C TYR A 397 16.84 19.46 2.19
N ALA A 398 18.06 19.66 2.68
CA ALA A 398 19.25 19.88 1.88
C ALA A 398 20.38 19.03 2.44
N LYS A 399 21.12 18.35 1.55
CA LYS A 399 22.28 17.56 1.93
C LYS A 399 23.38 18.50 2.44
N PRO A 400 23.97 18.24 3.63
CA PRO A 400 25.06 19.05 4.19
C PRO A 400 26.27 19.15 3.27
#